data_72389b7458e8794036a1f11f1f5256e7
#
_entry.id   72389b7458e8794036a1f11f1f5256e7
#
_cell.length_a   1.000
_cell.length_b   1.000
_cell.length_c   1.000
_cell.angle_alpha   90.00
_cell.angle_beta   90.00
_cell.angle_gamma   90.00
#
_symmetry.space_group_name_H-M   'P 1'
#
loop_
_entity.id
_entity.type
_entity.pdbx_description
1 polymer ?
#
loop_
_entity_poly.entity_id
_entity_poly.type
_entity_poly.pdbx_seq_one_letter_code
_entity_poly.pdbx_strand_id
1 'polypeptide(L)'
;MGTPSRRKPAEDAEVIVVGAGPAGSTAATYLARAGLDVLLLEKTTFPREKVCGDGLTPRGVKQLIDLGVDTREEAGWLHNKGLRVVGGGVTLELAWPTLANFPDFGAVRPRQDFDELLVRHAEKLGARLHEDTTITEAITDGRTGRVVGVTGTAGKGKDKRPVSYRAPLTLACDGVSARLALSLGMGKREDRPMGVAVRRYYNSPRTHDDHLESHLELWDRSDPANPKLLPGYGWIFGMGDGTVNVGLGILNTSDAFGKVDYADLLKQWLKNTPEEWQFRDEFQTIPIRGAALPMGFNRQPHYTRGLMLLGDAGGMVNPFNGEGIPYAMESGAFAAEVAAQALHRQPNQRERALSAYPKALKQEYGGYYTLGRIFVKLIGNPEVMRLCTKYGLPRTTLMKFTLKLLANLTDPRDGDVMDKIINGLTKLAPAA
;
A
#
# COMPACT_ATOMS: atom_id res chain seq x y z
N MET A 1 -50.20 -9.21 -25.53
CA MET A 1 -49.60 -9.81 -24.34
C MET A 1 -48.32 -9.05 -24.07
N GLY A 2 -48.34 -8.18 -23.06
CA GLY A 2 -47.15 -7.39 -22.66
C GLY A 2 -46.13 -8.29 -21.97
N THR A 3 -44.87 -8.24 -22.43
CA THR A 3 -43.74 -8.89 -21.78
C THR A 3 -43.65 -8.40 -20.33
N PRO A 4 -43.57 -9.28 -19.32
CA PRO A 4 -43.43 -8.84 -17.96
C PRO A 4 -42.15 -8.06 -17.76
N SER A 5 -42.24 -6.80 -17.37
CA SER A 5 -41.15 -5.97 -16.92
C SER A 5 -40.41 -6.73 -15.81
N ARG A 6 -39.18 -7.28 -16.10
CA ARG A 6 -38.34 -7.83 -15.06
C ARG A 6 -37.96 -6.68 -14.12
N ARG A 7 -38.59 -6.66 -12.93
CA ARG A 7 -38.15 -5.78 -11.84
C ARG A 7 -36.65 -5.97 -11.66
N LYS A 8 -35.88 -4.87 -11.69
CA LYS A 8 -34.49 -4.90 -11.26
C LYS A 8 -34.42 -5.49 -9.86
N PRO A 9 -33.50 -6.42 -9.58
CA PRO A 9 -33.27 -6.85 -8.21
C PRO A 9 -32.99 -5.64 -7.32
N ALA A 10 -33.47 -5.68 -6.08
CA ALA A 10 -33.19 -4.64 -5.10
C ALA A 10 -31.67 -4.49 -4.91
N GLU A 11 -31.19 -3.27 -4.77
CA GLU A 11 -29.79 -2.97 -4.45
C GLU A 11 -29.61 -3.01 -2.93
N ASP A 12 -28.52 -3.64 -2.45
CA ASP A 12 -28.24 -3.77 -1.00
C ASP A 12 -27.50 -2.53 -0.48
N ALA A 13 -26.88 -1.75 -1.36
CA ALA A 13 -26.15 -0.52 -1.08
C ALA A 13 -25.98 0.31 -2.36
N GLU A 14 -25.59 1.59 -2.23
CA GLU A 14 -25.16 2.39 -3.37
C GLU A 14 -23.73 2.04 -3.81
N VAL A 15 -22.86 1.71 -2.83
CA VAL A 15 -21.49 1.28 -3.08
C VAL A 15 -21.16 0.07 -2.21
N ILE A 16 -20.63 -0.98 -2.84
CA ILE A 16 -20.00 -2.10 -2.13
C ILE A 16 -18.47 -1.86 -2.15
N VAL A 17 -17.85 -1.93 -0.97
CA VAL A 17 -16.39 -1.90 -0.80
C VAL A 17 -15.93 -3.26 -0.31
N VAL A 18 -15.04 -3.93 -1.05
CA VAL A 18 -14.53 -5.26 -0.71
C VAL A 18 -13.11 -5.16 -0.20
N GLY A 19 -12.94 -5.43 1.10
CA GLY A 19 -11.69 -5.32 1.86
C GLY A 19 -11.63 -4.04 2.68
N ALA A 20 -11.54 -4.18 4.01
CA ALA A 20 -11.48 -3.09 4.98
C ALA A 20 -10.04 -2.79 5.44
N GLY A 21 -9.08 -2.84 4.51
CA GLY A 21 -7.73 -2.30 4.70
C GLY A 21 -7.70 -0.78 4.44
N PRO A 22 -6.50 -0.16 4.38
CA PRO A 22 -6.36 1.29 4.22
C PRO A 22 -7.15 1.87 3.05
N ALA A 23 -7.13 1.23 1.88
CA ALA A 23 -7.89 1.70 0.70
C ALA A 23 -9.39 1.68 0.93
N GLY A 24 -9.92 0.54 1.43
CA GLY A 24 -11.36 0.36 1.58
C GLY A 24 -11.94 1.18 2.73
N SER A 25 -11.27 1.23 3.87
CA SER A 25 -11.71 2.05 5.00
C SER A 25 -11.67 3.54 4.67
N THR A 26 -10.66 4.02 3.95
CA THR A 26 -10.59 5.41 3.47
C THR A 26 -11.70 5.71 2.48
N ALA A 27 -11.91 4.84 1.48
CA ALA A 27 -13.00 5.03 0.51
C ALA A 27 -14.36 5.03 1.20
N ALA A 28 -14.62 4.08 2.12
CA ALA A 28 -15.87 3.99 2.86
C ALA A 28 -16.11 5.25 3.73
N THR A 29 -15.06 5.78 4.36
CA THR A 29 -15.12 7.02 5.13
C THR A 29 -15.59 8.21 4.29
N TYR A 30 -14.93 8.45 3.14
CA TYR A 30 -15.28 9.58 2.27
C TYR A 30 -16.65 9.41 1.60
N LEU A 31 -17.02 8.20 1.21
CA LEU A 31 -18.34 7.90 0.64
C LEU A 31 -19.46 8.12 1.66
N ALA A 32 -19.27 7.65 2.90
CA ALA A 32 -20.24 7.87 3.97
C ALA A 32 -20.39 9.36 4.32
N ARG A 33 -19.27 10.12 4.35
CA ARG A 33 -19.30 11.58 4.49
C ARG A 33 -20.06 12.28 3.36
N ALA A 34 -20.03 11.71 2.15
CA ALA A 34 -20.80 12.20 1.01
C ALA A 34 -22.28 11.79 1.05
N GLY A 35 -22.72 11.11 2.12
CA GLY A 35 -24.13 10.69 2.32
C GLY A 35 -24.54 9.45 1.53
N LEU A 36 -23.60 8.68 0.99
CA LEU A 36 -23.89 7.46 0.24
C LEU A 36 -24.06 6.26 1.19
N ASP A 37 -24.96 5.34 0.84
CA ASP A 37 -25.10 4.06 1.52
C ASP A 37 -23.97 3.11 1.11
N VAL A 38 -23.04 2.84 2.05
CA VAL A 38 -21.83 2.06 1.84
C VAL A 38 -21.88 0.76 2.61
N LEU A 39 -21.70 -0.36 1.89
CA LEU A 39 -21.51 -1.68 2.47
C LEU A 39 -20.05 -2.08 2.35
N LEU A 40 -19.35 -2.16 3.50
CA LEU A 40 -17.96 -2.54 3.62
C LEU A 40 -17.85 -4.01 4.05
N LEU A 41 -17.19 -4.83 3.23
CA LEU A 41 -17.08 -6.28 3.40
C LEU A 41 -15.64 -6.68 3.71
N GLU A 42 -15.42 -7.34 4.86
CA GLU A 42 -14.09 -7.81 5.26
C GLU A 42 -14.13 -9.33 5.56
N LYS A 43 -13.13 -10.03 5.07
CA LYS A 43 -13.03 -11.50 5.19
C LYS A 43 -12.68 -12.00 6.59
N THR A 44 -12.14 -11.14 7.44
CA THR A 44 -11.71 -11.45 8.82
C THR A 44 -12.44 -10.57 9.82
N THR A 45 -12.27 -10.87 11.09
CA THR A 45 -12.68 -9.97 12.20
C THR A 45 -11.50 -9.10 12.61
N PHE A 46 -11.77 -7.90 13.11
CA PHE A 46 -10.79 -7.04 13.74
C PHE A 46 -10.67 -7.31 15.25
N PRO A 47 -9.48 -7.09 15.85
CA PRO A 47 -8.22 -6.71 15.21
C PRO A 47 -7.63 -7.86 14.38
N ARG A 48 -6.92 -7.53 13.28
CA ARG A 48 -6.35 -8.53 12.38
C ARG A 48 -4.92 -8.25 11.96
N GLU A 49 -4.17 -9.31 11.79
CA GLU A 49 -2.79 -9.28 11.32
C GLU A 49 -2.71 -8.97 9.81
N LYS A 50 -1.74 -8.14 9.42
CA LYS A 50 -1.37 -7.90 8.02
C LYS A 50 0.14 -7.70 7.90
N VAL A 51 0.77 -8.42 6.97
CA VAL A 51 2.22 -8.24 6.72
C VAL A 51 2.49 -6.83 6.20
N CYS A 52 3.34 -6.09 6.93
CA CYS A 52 3.71 -4.70 6.65
C CYS A 52 4.94 -4.32 7.48
N GLY A 53 5.66 -3.27 7.10
CA GLY A 53 6.66 -2.61 7.93
C GLY A 53 6.07 -1.67 8.98
N ASP A 54 4.76 -1.34 8.87
CA ASP A 54 3.99 -0.50 9.80
C ASP A 54 4.40 0.98 9.85
N GLY A 55 5.51 1.34 9.19
CA GLY A 55 5.98 2.72 9.11
C GLY A 55 5.23 3.54 8.06
N LEU A 56 4.93 4.78 8.42
CA LEU A 56 4.33 5.80 7.55
C LEU A 56 5.31 6.95 7.36
N THR A 57 5.51 7.35 6.12
CA THR A 57 6.15 8.62 5.78
C THR A 57 5.19 9.79 6.05
N PRO A 58 5.64 11.05 6.02
CA PRO A 58 4.76 12.21 6.08
C PRO A 58 3.57 12.16 5.12
N ARG A 59 3.74 11.51 3.95
CA ARG A 59 2.66 11.31 2.99
C ARG A 59 1.52 10.45 3.58
N GLY A 60 1.86 9.39 4.30
CA GLY A 60 0.87 8.54 4.99
C GLY A 60 0.18 9.24 6.13
N VAL A 61 0.93 9.98 6.93
CA VAL A 61 0.39 10.79 8.04
C VAL A 61 -0.58 11.86 7.52
N LYS A 62 -0.24 12.51 6.40
CA LYS A 62 -1.16 13.47 5.75
C LYS A 62 -2.51 12.83 5.43
N GLN A 63 -2.54 11.61 4.92
CA GLN A 63 -3.81 10.94 4.62
C GLN A 63 -4.66 10.71 5.86
N LEU A 64 -4.03 10.42 7.00
CA LEU A 64 -4.73 10.29 8.28
C LEU A 64 -5.31 11.62 8.76
N ILE A 65 -4.51 12.70 8.66
CA ILE A 65 -4.95 14.05 9.01
C ILE A 65 -6.15 14.47 8.14
N ASP A 66 -6.07 14.28 6.83
CA ASP A 66 -7.15 14.61 5.89
C ASP A 66 -8.41 13.76 6.16
N LEU A 67 -8.22 12.53 6.63
CA LEU A 67 -9.29 11.65 7.04
C LEU A 67 -9.90 12.05 8.41
N GLY A 68 -9.27 12.96 9.16
CA GLY A 68 -9.70 13.39 10.49
C GLY A 68 -9.38 12.38 11.61
N VAL A 69 -8.38 11.56 11.39
CA VAL A 69 -7.83 10.64 12.42
C VAL A 69 -6.85 11.40 13.31
N ASP A 70 -6.94 11.20 14.61
CA ASP A 70 -5.98 11.74 15.57
C ASP A 70 -4.62 11.07 15.40
N THR A 71 -3.60 11.84 15.04
CA THR A 71 -2.24 11.36 14.77
C THR A 71 -1.23 11.73 15.86
N ARG A 72 -1.69 12.25 17.00
CA ARG A 72 -0.81 12.60 18.12
C ARG A 72 -0.27 11.34 18.82
N GLU A 73 0.86 11.48 19.50
CA GLU A 73 1.48 10.36 20.24
C GLU A 73 0.58 9.83 21.35
N GLU A 74 -0.19 10.71 22.02
CA GLU A 74 -1.15 10.32 23.05
C GLU A 74 -2.30 9.44 22.50
N ALA A 75 -2.52 9.46 21.21
CA ALA A 75 -3.48 8.57 20.53
C ALA A 75 -2.87 7.21 20.16
N GLY A 76 -1.64 6.89 20.61
CA GLY A 76 -0.97 5.61 20.41
C GLY A 76 -0.10 5.53 19.16
N TRP A 77 0.38 6.67 18.64
CA TRP A 77 1.34 6.71 17.55
C TRP A 77 2.76 6.90 18.08
N LEU A 78 3.73 6.21 17.49
CA LEU A 78 5.14 6.57 17.64
C LEU A 78 5.53 7.47 16.45
N HIS A 79 5.91 8.72 16.72
CA HIS A 79 6.40 9.61 15.69
C HIS A 79 7.85 9.30 15.32
N ASN A 80 8.18 9.47 14.05
CA ASN A 80 9.56 9.40 13.59
C ASN A 80 9.96 10.70 12.86
N LYS A 81 11.23 11.09 13.04
CA LYS A 81 11.80 12.37 12.58
C LYS A 81 12.37 12.28 11.18
N GLY A 82 12.58 11.07 10.69
CA GLY A 82 13.27 10.89 9.42
C GLY A 82 13.59 9.45 9.08
N LEU A 83 14.44 9.30 8.10
CA LEU A 83 14.98 8.03 7.64
C LEU A 83 16.45 7.89 8.07
N ARG A 84 16.79 6.77 8.69
CA ARG A 84 18.19 6.35 8.90
C ARG A 84 18.56 5.34 7.82
N VAL A 85 19.59 5.63 7.04
CA VAL A 85 20.06 4.78 5.95
C VAL A 85 21.42 4.21 6.29
N VAL A 86 21.55 2.89 6.22
CA VAL A 86 22.77 2.14 6.51
C VAL A 86 23.22 1.40 5.26
N GLY A 87 24.49 1.58 4.86
CA GLY A 87 25.09 0.90 3.73
C GLY A 87 26.50 1.42 3.42
N GLY A 88 27.33 0.64 2.73
CA GLY A 88 28.69 1.04 2.35
C GLY A 88 29.60 1.44 3.51
N GLY A 89 29.32 0.94 4.73
CA GLY A 89 30.03 1.32 5.96
C GLY A 89 29.63 2.70 6.52
N VAL A 90 28.56 3.32 5.99
CA VAL A 90 28.07 4.64 6.40
C VAL A 90 26.67 4.50 7.01
N THR A 91 26.42 5.24 8.08
CA THR A 91 25.08 5.49 8.62
C THR A 91 24.76 6.96 8.44
N LEU A 92 23.62 7.25 7.79
CA LEU A 92 23.19 8.62 7.50
C LEU A 92 21.77 8.82 8.01
N GLU A 93 21.57 9.81 8.86
CA GLU A 93 20.24 10.25 9.30
C GLU A 93 19.77 11.45 8.45
N LEU A 94 18.57 11.34 7.93
CA LEU A 94 17.94 12.34 7.08
C LEU A 94 16.60 12.71 7.70
N ALA A 95 16.47 13.94 8.20
CA ALA A 95 15.19 14.46 8.65
C ALA A 95 14.17 14.52 7.48
N TRP A 96 12.90 14.34 7.79
CA TRP A 96 11.85 14.59 6.81
C TRP A 96 11.92 16.04 6.31
N PRO A 97 11.65 16.28 5.02
CA PRO A 97 11.67 17.64 4.49
C PRO A 97 10.51 18.46 5.07
N THR A 98 10.77 19.72 5.40
CA THR A 98 9.71 20.68 5.72
C THR A 98 9.02 21.10 4.43
N LEU A 99 7.74 20.80 4.29
CA LEU A 99 6.92 21.03 3.11
C LEU A 99 5.62 21.71 3.50
N ALA A 100 5.05 22.51 2.60
CA ALA A 100 3.81 23.22 2.88
C ALA A 100 2.59 22.30 3.02
N ASN A 101 2.59 21.16 2.31
CA ASN A 101 1.44 20.27 2.18
C ASN A 101 1.56 18.96 2.97
N PHE A 102 2.64 18.73 3.68
CA PHE A 102 2.89 17.51 4.44
C PHE A 102 3.35 17.85 5.86
N PRO A 103 3.02 17.03 6.86
CA PRO A 103 3.64 17.16 8.18
C PRO A 103 5.16 16.89 8.08
N ASP A 104 5.91 17.38 9.04
CA ASP A 104 7.37 17.19 9.14
C ASP A 104 7.77 15.96 9.95
N PHE A 105 6.83 15.04 10.17
CA PHE A 105 7.04 13.76 10.87
C PHE A 105 6.36 12.61 10.12
N GLY A 106 6.93 11.43 10.27
CA GLY A 106 6.31 10.17 9.96
C GLY A 106 5.74 9.52 11.23
N ALA A 107 5.05 8.41 11.10
CA ALA A 107 4.46 7.71 12.24
C ALA A 107 4.57 6.19 12.09
N VAL A 108 4.51 5.48 13.22
CA VAL A 108 4.45 4.03 13.25
C VAL A 108 3.26 3.58 14.09
N ARG A 109 2.56 2.56 13.62
CA ARG A 109 1.50 1.88 14.34
C ARG A 109 1.32 0.46 13.81
N PRO A 110 1.24 -0.59 14.66
CA PRO A 110 1.02 -1.96 14.21
C PRO A 110 -0.24 -2.07 13.35
N ARG A 111 -0.15 -2.77 12.20
CA ARG A 111 -1.28 -2.94 11.28
C ARG A 111 -2.51 -3.57 11.92
N GLN A 112 -2.32 -4.36 12.96
CA GLN A 112 -3.43 -4.95 13.70
C GLN A 112 -4.33 -3.87 14.29
N ASP A 113 -3.75 -2.85 14.89
CA ASP A 113 -4.43 -1.72 15.49
C ASP A 113 -4.77 -0.62 14.46
N PHE A 114 -3.86 -0.33 13.54
CA PHE A 114 -4.06 0.68 12.49
C PHE A 114 -5.27 0.39 11.60
N ASP A 115 -5.42 -0.86 11.12
CA ASP A 115 -6.53 -1.21 10.24
C ASP A 115 -7.87 -1.17 11.00
N GLU A 116 -7.88 -1.58 12.29
CA GLU A 116 -9.08 -1.47 13.13
C GLU A 116 -9.45 0.00 13.36
N LEU A 117 -8.48 0.87 13.69
CA LEU A 117 -8.72 2.30 13.85
C LEU A 117 -9.43 2.90 12.62
N LEU A 118 -8.95 2.58 11.41
CA LEU A 118 -9.51 3.10 10.18
C LEU A 118 -10.93 2.57 9.92
N VAL A 119 -11.17 1.29 10.14
CA VAL A 119 -12.49 0.72 9.86
C VAL A 119 -13.53 1.22 10.86
N ARG A 120 -13.18 1.32 12.16
CA ARG A 120 -14.08 1.88 13.18
C ARG A 120 -14.36 3.37 12.93
N HIS A 121 -13.39 4.10 12.36
CA HIS A 121 -13.63 5.48 11.91
C HIS A 121 -14.65 5.55 10.77
N ALA A 122 -14.58 4.65 9.80
CA ALA A 122 -15.58 4.56 8.73
C ALA A 122 -16.98 4.20 9.24
N GLU A 123 -17.10 3.25 10.19
CA GLU A 123 -18.37 2.88 10.82
C GLU A 123 -19.01 4.06 11.57
N LYS A 124 -18.21 4.82 12.33
CA LYS A 124 -18.71 6.02 13.05
C LYS A 124 -19.31 7.06 12.11
N LEU A 125 -18.89 7.06 10.84
CA LEU A 125 -19.39 7.99 9.81
C LEU A 125 -20.52 7.40 8.96
N GLY A 126 -20.97 6.18 9.27
CA GLY A 126 -22.15 5.57 8.68
C GLY A 126 -21.90 4.44 7.69
N ALA A 127 -20.66 4.02 7.46
CA ALA A 127 -20.37 2.83 6.67
C ALA A 127 -20.86 1.56 7.42
N ARG A 128 -21.56 0.66 6.73
CA ARG A 128 -22.02 -0.61 7.30
C ARG A 128 -20.95 -1.68 7.10
N LEU A 129 -20.32 -2.15 8.18
CA LEU A 129 -19.28 -3.18 8.14
C LEU A 129 -19.89 -4.57 8.31
N HIS A 130 -19.53 -5.48 7.41
CA HIS A 130 -19.75 -6.92 7.57
C HIS A 130 -18.40 -7.63 7.63
N GLU A 131 -18.00 -8.02 8.82
CA GLU A 131 -16.83 -8.88 9.07
C GLU A 131 -17.13 -10.34 8.71
N ASP A 132 -16.11 -11.21 8.70
CA ASP A 132 -16.21 -12.64 8.34
C ASP A 132 -16.93 -12.90 7.02
N THR A 133 -16.81 -11.94 6.08
CA THR A 133 -17.49 -11.98 4.78
C THR A 133 -16.43 -12.01 3.66
N THR A 134 -16.17 -13.21 3.16
CA THR A 134 -15.19 -13.44 2.09
C THR A 134 -15.86 -13.34 0.74
N ILE A 135 -15.52 -12.32 -0.03
CA ILE A 135 -15.96 -12.16 -1.42
C ILE A 135 -14.97 -12.85 -2.36
N THR A 136 -15.49 -13.59 -3.33
CA THR A 136 -14.70 -14.36 -4.29
C THR A 136 -14.89 -13.94 -5.73
N GLU A 137 -16.09 -13.50 -6.11
CA GLU A 137 -16.44 -13.24 -7.49
C GLU A 137 -17.31 -11.99 -7.66
N ALA A 138 -17.18 -11.36 -8.82
CA ALA A 138 -18.06 -10.29 -9.25
C ALA A 138 -19.32 -10.86 -9.93
N ILE A 139 -20.47 -10.28 -9.64
CA ILE A 139 -21.72 -10.54 -10.36
C ILE A 139 -21.81 -9.58 -11.53
N THR A 140 -21.92 -10.12 -12.74
CA THR A 140 -22.03 -9.33 -13.95
C THR A 140 -23.43 -9.42 -14.56
N ASP A 141 -23.89 -8.32 -15.13
CA ASP A 141 -25.08 -8.30 -15.98
C ASP A 141 -24.74 -8.96 -17.32
N GLY A 142 -25.46 -10.05 -17.66
CA GLY A 142 -25.15 -10.88 -18.84
C GLY A 142 -25.29 -10.16 -20.19
N ARG A 143 -26.01 -9.03 -20.25
CA ARG A 143 -26.20 -8.26 -21.48
C ARG A 143 -25.14 -7.19 -21.68
N THR A 144 -24.72 -6.54 -20.62
CA THR A 144 -23.83 -5.38 -20.66
C THR A 144 -22.40 -5.67 -20.23
N GLY A 145 -22.18 -6.81 -19.53
CA GLY A 145 -20.94 -7.15 -18.89
C GLY A 145 -20.59 -6.25 -17.68
N ARG A 146 -21.57 -5.42 -17.23
CA ARG A 146 -21.39 -4.53 -16.08
C ARG A 146 -21.35 -5.33 -14.78
N VAL A 147 -20.43 -5.00 -13.90
CA VAL A 147 -20.47 -5.47 -12.50
C VAL A 147 -21.65 -4.82 -11.81
N VAL A 148 -22.53 -5.64 -11.21
CA VAL A 148 -23.76 -5.24 -10.55
C VAL A 148 -23.83 -5.78 -9.11
N GLY A 149 -22.72 -6.33 -8.62
CA GLY A 149 -22.64 -6.86 -7.28
C GLY A 149 -21.48 -7.83 -7.10
N VAL A 150 -21.50 -8.53 -5.98
CA VAL A 150 -20.48 -9.50 -5.58
C VAL A 150 -21.10 -10.72 -4.91
N THR A 151 -20.39 -11.86 -4.98
CA THR A 151 -20.78 -13.09 -4.30
C THR A 151 -19.60 -13.68 -3.53
N GLY A 152 -19.93 -14.47 -2.52
CA GLY A 152 -18.94 -15.09 -1.66
C GLY A 152 -19.58 -15.88 -0.52
N THR A 153 -18.94 -15.87 0.63
CA THR A 153 -19.41 -16.59 1.82
C THR A 153 -19.27 -15.72 3.07
N ALA A 154 -20.24 -15.79 3.98
CA ALA A 154 -20.18 -15.17 5.30
C ALA A 154 -20.20 -16.23 6.40
N GLY A 155 -19.58 -15.91 7.56
CA GLY A 155 -19.46 -16.79 8.73
C GLY A 155 -18.23 -17.69 8.69
N LYS A 156 -17.98 -18.41 9.80
CA LYS A 156 -16.82 -19.29 10.05
C LYS A 156 -17.25 -20.74 10.23
N GLY A 157 -16.40 -21.67 9.87
CA GLY A 157 -16.59 -23.08 10.14
C GLY A 157 -17.93 -23.62 9.63
N LYS A 158 -18.75 -24.16 10.53
CA LYS A 158 -20.06 -24.75 10.21
C LYS A 158 -21.15 -23.71 9.90
N ASP A 159 -20.96 -22.46 10.32
CA ASP A 159 -21.92 -21.35 10.10
C ASP A 159 -21.67 -20.65 8.76
N LYS A 160 -20.73 -21.14 7.97
CA LYS A 160 -20.38 -20.58 6.67
C LYS A 160 -21.55 -20.76 5.69
N ARG A 161 -22.05 -19.64 5.17
CA ARG A 161 -23.18 -19.60 4.23
C ARG A 161 -22.85 -18.76 2.99
N PRO A 162 -23.38 -19.11 1.82
CA PRO A 162 -23.25 -18.27 0.63
C PRO A 162 -23.95 -16.92 0.83
N VAL A 163 -23.34 -15.88 0.29
CA VAL A 163 -23.90 -14.51 0.30
C VAL A 163 -23.75 -13.87 -1.07
N SER A 164 -24.64 -12.94 -1.35
CA SER A 164 -24.65 -12.16 -2.58
C SER A 164 -25.16 -10.75 -2.24
N TYR A 165 -24.44 -9.74 -2.71
CA TYR A 165 -24.80 -8.34 -2.51
C TYR A 165 -24.82 -7.60 -3.84
N ARG A 166 -25.73 -6.65 -4.00
CA ARG A 166 -25.90 -5.86 -5.24
C ARG A 166 -25.74 -4.38 -4.98
N ALA A 167 -25.00 -3.72 -5.89
CA ALA A 167 -24.82 -2.27 -5.90
C ALA A 167 -24.52 -1.79 -7.33
N PRO A 168 -24.80 -0.52 -7.64
CA PRO A 168 -24.44 0.09 -8.92
C PRO A 168 -22.92 0.28 -9.07
N LEU A 169 -22.15 0.26 -7.97
CA LEU A 169 -20.69 0.40 -7.99
C LEU A 169 -20.06 -0.54 -6.94
N THR A 170 -18.96 -1.18 -7.34
CA THR A 170 -18.10 -1.99 -6.46
C THR A 170 -16.69 -1.43 -6.46
N LEU A 171 -16.09 -1.30 -5.27
CA LEU A 171 -14.68 -0.95 -5.07
C LEU A 171 -13.92 -2.20 -4.61
N ALA A 172 -12.99 -2.69 -5.42
CA ALA A 172 -12.12 -3.82 -5.08
C ALA A 172 -10.90 -3.31 -4.32
N CYS A 173 -10.94 -3.48 -3.00
CA CYS A 173 -9.90 -3.14 -2.03
C CYS A 173 -9.34 -4.40 -1.35
N ASP A 174 -9.44 -5.56 -2.02
CA ASP A 174 -9.14 -6.89 -1.52
C ASP A 174 -7.63 -7.22 -1.52
N GLY A 175 -6.81 -6.18 -1.65
CA GLY A 175 -5.37 -6.21 -1.49
C GLY A 175 -4.67 -7.04 -2.56
N VAL A 176 -3.52 -7.60 -2.23
CA VAL A 176 -2.69 -8.37 -3.17
C VAL A 176 -3.41 -9.59 -3.75
N SER A 177 -4.39 -10.15 -3.05
CA SER A 177 -5.18 -11.30 -3.54
C SER A 177 -6.02 -10.96 -4.76
N ALA A 178 -6.52 -9.74 -4.85
CA ALA A 178 -7.23 -9.16 -6.00
C ALA A 178 -8.27 -10.13 -6.63
N ARG A 179 -9.04 -10.85 -5.79
CA ARG A 179 -9.94 -11.91 -6.23
C ARG A 179 -11.01 -11.43 -7.20
N LEU A 180 -11.56 -10.23 -6.95
CA LEU A 180 -12.54 -9.63 -7.86
C LEU A 180 -11.94 -9.34 -9.23
N ALA A 181 -10.73 -8.81 -9.29
CA ALA A 181 -10.04 -8.58 -10.56
C ALA A 181 -9.78 -9.91 -11.28
N LEU A 182 -9.31 -10.92 -10.55
CA LEU A 182 -9.04 -12.26 -11.12
C LEU A 182 -10.30 -12.95 -11.62
N SER A 183 -11.44 -12.81 -10.93
CA SER A 183 -12.72 -13.39 -11.37
C SER A 183 -13.22 -12.81 -12.71
N LEU A 184 -12.71 -11.63 -13.08
CA LEU A 184 -12.98 -10.96 -14.36
C LEU A 184 -11.85 -11.13 -15.39
N GLY A 185 -10.88 -12.01 -15.12
CA GLY A 185 -9.74 -12.26 -16.01
C GLY A 185 -8.66 -11.17 -15.99
N MET A 186 -8.72 -10.23 -15.04
CA MET A 186 -7.74 -9.14 -14.92
C MET A 186 -6.53 -9.61 -14.11
N GLY A 187 -5.56 -10.27 -14.78
CA GLY A 187 -4.30 -10.71 -14.19
C GLY A 187 -3.32 -9.57 -13.90
N LYS A 188 -2.21 -9.91 -13.22
CA LYS A 188 -1.08 -8.99 -13.06
C LYS A 188 -0.37 -8.82 -14.40
N ARG A 189 0.29 -7.67 -14.57
CA ARG A 189 1.14 -7.36 -15.71
C ARG A 189 2.56 -7.81 -15.43
N GLU A 190 3.14 -8.58 -16.35
CA GLU A 190 4.51 -9.09 -16.22
C GLU A 190 5.59 -8.02 -16.53
N ASP A 191 5.21 -6.94 -17.26
CA ASP A 191 6.09 -5.81 -17.57
C ASP A 191 6.19 -4.76 -16.44
N ARG A 192 5.61 -5.05 -15.27
CA ARG A 192 5.60 -4.17 -14.11
C ARG A 192 6.37 -4.74 -12.94
N PRO A 193 6.99 -3.88 -12.11
CA PRO A 193 7.74 -4.37 -10.96
C PRO A 193 6.84 -5.03 -9.92
N MET A 194 7.43 -5.98 -9.24
CA MET A 194 6.86 -6.66 -8.08
C MET A 194 7.96 -6.86 -7.05
N GLY A 195 7.61 -6.73 -5.79
CA GLY A 195 8.47 -7.11 -4.68
C GLY A 195 7.87 -8.27 -3.88
N VAL A 196 8.72 -8.87 -3.07
CA VAL A 196 8.33 -9.75 -1.96
C VAL A 196 8.98 -9.20 -0.71
N ALA A 197 8.20 -9.09 0.34
CA ALA A 197 8.67 -8.68 1.66
C ALA A 197 8.38 -9.75 2.69
N VAL A 198 9.31 -9.96 3.63
CA VAL A 198 9.13 -10.79 4.80
C VAL A 198 9.46 -9.99 6.05
N ARG A 199 8.75 -10.26 7.16
CA ARG A 199 9.00 -9.55 8.40
C ARG A 199 8.64 -10.38 9.64
N ARG A 200 9.15 -9.93 10.78
CA ARG A 200 8.90 -10.46 12.11
C ARG A 200 8.97 -9.32 13.12
N TYR A 201 8.31 -9.48 14.26
CA TYR A 201 8.50 -8.59 15.42
C TYR A 201 9.42 -9.25 16.46
N TYR A 202 10.19 -8.39 17.13
CA TYR A 202 11.06 -8.77 18.23
C TYR A 202 10.80 -7.88 19.44
N ASN A 203 10.81 -8.42 20.66
CA ASN A 203 11.00 -7.61 21.85
C ASN A 203 12.41 -7.01 21.78
N SER A 204 12.53 -5.70 21.90
CA SER A 204 13.82 -5.02 21.71
C SER A 204 13.86 -3.68 22.42
N PRO A 205 15.03 -3.30 23.00
CA PRO A 205 15.23 -1.96 23.58
C PRO A 205 15.12 -0.83 22.55
N ARG A 206 15.16 -1.13 21.25
CA ARG A 206 14.99 -0.15 20.16
C ARG A 206 13.53 0.19 19.85
N THR A 207 12.60 -0.20 20.68
CA THR A 207 11.16 0.02 20.46
C THR A 207 10.78 1.50 20.29
N HIS A 208 11.55 2.43 20.87
CA HIS A 208 11.33 3.89 20.79
C HIS A 208 12.29 4.60 19.81
N ASP A 209 12.90 3.87 18.85
CA ASP A 209 13.74 4.50 17.83
C ASP A 209 12.90 5.46 17.00
N ASP A 210 13.33 6.71 16.92
CA ASP A 210 12.62 7.82 16.29
C ASP A 210 12.97 8.02 14.81
N HIS A 211 13.57 7.01 14.18
CA HIS A 211 13.85 6.98 12.74
C HIS A 211 13.35 5.68 12.09
N LEU A 212 12.84 5.78 10.88
CA LEU A 212 12.68 4.60 10.04
C LEU A 212 14.05 4.18 9.51
N GLU A 213 14.58 3.06 9.98
CA GLU A 213 15.89 2.59 9.59
C GLU A 213 15.85 1.64 8.40
N SER A 214 16.69 1.89 7.38
CA SER A 214 16.79 1.10 6.16
C SER A 214 18.22 0.68 5.87
N HIS A 215 18.44 -0.61 5.65
CA HIS A 215 19.72 -1.23 5.31
C HIS A 215 19.76 -1.57 3.82
N LEU A 216 20.61 -0.89 3.05
CA LEU A 216 20.63 -0.99 1.59
C LEU A 216 21.43 -2.18 1.05
N GLU A 217 22.21 -2.86 1.89
CA GLU A 217 23.07 -3.98 1.47
C GLU A 217 22.55 -5.30 2.03
N LEU A 218 21.68 -5.95 1.28
CA LEU A 218 21.25 -7.32 1.54
C LEU A 218 22.12 -8.30 0.74
N TRP A 219 22.84 -9.15 1.45
CA TRP A 219 23.74 -10.13 0.85
C TRP A 219 23.16 -11.53 0.97
N ASP A 220 22.95 -12.18 -0.16
CA ASP A 220 22.78 -13.64 -0.20
C ASP A 220 24.16 -14.29 -0.04
N ARG A 221 24.35 -14.99 1.05
CA ARG A 221 25.57 -15.73 1.41
C ARG A 221 25.34 -17.25 1.44
N SER A 222 24.35 -17.73 0.74
CA SER A 222 24.10 -19.17 0.59
C SER A 222 25.29 -19.89 -0.04
N ASP A 223 26.03 -19.20 -0.93
CA ASP A 223 27.39 -19.56 -1.37
C ASP A 223 28.40 -18.58 -0.76
N PRO A 224 29.11 -18.95 0.32
CA PRO A 224 30.10 -18.07 0.96
C PRO A 224 31.26 -17.66 0.06
N ALA A 225 31.58 -18.46 -0.97
CA ALA A 225 32.64 -18.16 -1.92
C ALA A 225 32.22 -17.06 -2.93
N ASN A 226 30.91 -16.92 -3.18
CA ASN A 226 30.34 -15.99 -4.16
C ASN A 226 29.13 -15.24 -3.59
N PRO A 227 29.30 -14.38 -2.58
CA PRO A 227 28.19 -13.63 -1.99
C PRO A 227 27.59 -12.67 -3.02
N LYS A 228 26.25 -12.62 -3.11
CA LYS A 228 25.50 -11.79 -4.06
C LYS A 228 24.80 -10.65 -3.38
N LEU A 229 25.02 -9.42 -3.84
CA LEU A 229 24.23 -8.28 -3.42
C LEU A 229 22.86 -8.33 -4.10
N LEU A 230 21.79 -8.24 -3.29
CA LEU A 230 20.42 -8.34 -3.76
C LEU A 230 19.77 -6.94 -3.90
N PRO A 231 18.96 -6.71 -4.93
CA PRO A 231 18.21 -5.44 -5.09
C PRO A 231 17.03 -5.42 -4.12
N GLY A 232 17.14 -4.64 -3.09
CA GLY A 232 16.18 -4.51 -2.02
C GLY A 232 16.79 -3.81 -0.81
N TYR A 233 16.07 -3.87 0.28
CA TYR A 233 16.56 -3.31 1.55
C TYR A 233 15.95 -4.06 2.73
N GLY A 234 16.68 -4.06 3.86
CA GLY A 234 16.17 -4.45 5.16
C GLY A 234 15.65 -3.22 5.92
N TRP A 235 14.70 -3.41 6.81
CA TRP A 235 14.19 -2.34 7.68
C TRP A 235 14.15 -2.75 9.14
N ILE A 236 14.29 -1.76 10.02
CA ILE A 236 14.18 -1.88 11.47
C ILE A 236 13.36 -0.68 11.94
N PHE A 237 12.12 -0.90 12.40
CA PHE A 237 11.22 0.16 12.82
C PHE A 237 10.75 -0.09 14.25
N GLY A 238 11.02 0.85 15.16
CA GLY A 238 10.50 0.84 16.52
C GLY A 238 8.97 0.98 16.49
N MET A 239 8.28 0.25 17.36
CA MET A 239 6.82 0.24 17.42
C MET A 239 6.25 1.04 18.60
N GLY A 240 7.07 1.38 19.60
CA GLY A 240 6.66 2.10 20.80
C GLY A 240 5.97 1.24 21.87
N ASP A 241 5.71 -0.03 21.59
CA ASP A 241 4.96 -0.97 22.43
C ASP A 241 5.84 -2.06 23.09
N GLY A 242 7.16 -1.88 23.07
CA GLY A 242 8.15 -2.88 23.51
C GLY A 242 8.69 -3.72 22.36
N THR A 243 8.09 -3.62 21.17
CA THR A 243 8.51 -4.41 20.01
C THR A 243 9.18 -3.57 18.93
N VAL A 244 9.84 -4.25 18.00
CA VAL A 244 10.44 -3.69 16.78
C VAL A 244 10.01 -4.56 15.59
N ASN A 245 9.53 -3.92 14.51
CA ASN A 245 9.25 -4.57 13.25
C ASN A 245 10.52 -4.63 12.42
N VAL A 246 10.99 -5.84 12.15
CA VAL A 246 12.20 -6.09 11.37
C VAL A 246 11.85 -6.94 10.16
N GLY A 247 12.30 -6.50 8.99
CA GLY A 247 12.02 -7.23 7.77
C GLY A 247 12.95 -6.87 6.63
N LEU A 248 12.73 -7.49 5.49
CA LEU A 248 13.41 -7.17 4.22
C LEU A 248 12.45 -7.31 3.05
N GLY A 249 12.76 -6.57 1.98
CA GLY A 249 12.06 -6.64 0.71
C GLY A 249 13.03 -6.78 -0.46
N ILE A 250 12.67 -7.61 -1.45
CA ILE A 250 13.45 -7.88 -2.65
C ILE A 250 12.57 -7.69 -3.88
N LEU A 251 13.16 -7.11 -4.93
CA LEU A 251 12.50 -6.81 -6.20
C LEU A 251 12.66 -7.96 -7.20
N ASN A 252 11.66 -8.14 -8.07
CA ASN A 252 11.65 -9.12 -9.14
C ASN A 252 12.63 -8.84 -10.30
N THR A 253 13.39 -7.74 -10.21
CA THR A 253 14.52 -7.45 -11.12
C THR A 253 15.79 -8.23 -10.77
N SER A 254 15.78 -8.96 -9.65
CA SER A 254 16.86 -9.85 -9.24
C SER A 254 16.68 -11.26 -9.83
N ASP A 255 17.75 -11.84 -10.33
CA ASP A 255 17.80 -13.27 -10.72
C ASP A 255 17.56 -14.21 -9.53
N ALA A 256 17.74 -13.72 -8.30
CA ALA A 256 17.46 -14.44 -7.06
C ALA A 256 15.97 -14.44 -6.67
N PHE A 257 15.13 -13.61 -7.31
CA PHE A 257 13.71 -13.52 -6.99
C PHE A 257 13.00 -14.86 -7.14
N GLY A 258 12.33 -15.30 -6.08
CA GLY A 258 11.66 -16.60 -6.04
C GLY A 258 12.59 -17.83 -5.93
N LYS A 259 13.92 -17.63 -5.89
CA LYS A 259 14.92 -18.72 -5.78
C LYS A 259 15.62 -18.75 -4.42
N VAL A 260 15.51 -17.69 -3.62
CA VAL A 260 16.08 -17.60 -2.27
C VAL A 260 15.01 -17.87 -1.22
N ASP A 261 15.40 -18.47 -0.11
CA ASP A 261 14.55 -18.52 1.08
C ASP A 261 14.64 -17.18 1.80
N TYR A 262 13.58 -16.38 1.68
CA TYR A 262 13.52 -15.05 2.27
C TYR A 262 13.54 -15.08 3.80
N ALA A 263 13.00 -16.12 4.42
CA ALA A 263 13.03 -16.28 5.87
C ALA A 263 14.44 -16.56 6.37
N ASP A 264 15.17 -17.42 5.66
CA ASP A 264 16.57 -17.70 5.97
C ASP A 264 17.45 -16.45 5.72
N LEU A 265 17.22 -15.74 4.61
CA LEU A 265 17.92 -14.49 4.32
C LEU A 265 17.73 -13.45 5.43
N LEU A 266 16.50 -13.30 5.96
CA LEU A 266 16.22 -12.42 7.09
C LEU A 266 17.03 -12.84 8.32
N LYS A 267 17.03 -14.13 8.67
CA LYS A 267 17.80 -14.65 9.80
C LYS A 267 19.31 -14.45 9.61
N GLN A 268 19.84 -14.69 8.41
CA GLN A 268 21.26 -14.48 8.11
C GLN A 268 21.67 -13.02 8.28
N TRP A 269 20.83 -12.08 7.78
CA TRP A 269 21.10 -10.66 7.95
C TRP A 269 21.11 -10.26 9.42
N LEU A 270 20.13 -10.73 10.20
CA LEU A 270 19.99 -10.38 11.61
C LEU A 270 21.10 -10.94 12.51
N LYS A 271 21.76 -12.04 12.12
CA LYS A 271 22.94 -12.54 12.85
C LYS A 271 24.08 -11.52 12.91
N ASN A 272 24.13 -10.59 11.96
CA ASN A 272 25.15 -9.54 11.92
C ASN A 272 24.75 -8.26 12.66
N THR A 273 23.56 -8.20 13.26
CA THR A 273 23.15 -7.08 14.12
C THR A 273 23.71 -7.24 15.52
N PRO A 274 23.98 -6.13 16.26
CA PRO A 274 24.43 -6.16 17.63
C PRO A 274 23.52 -7.03 18.51
N GLU A 275 24.11 -7.77 19.44
CA GLU A 275 23.36 -8.67 20.33
C GLU A 275 22.41 -7.90 21.26
N GLU A 276 22.80 -6.72 21.69
CA GLU A 276 22.00 -5.82 22.51
C GLU A 276 20.71 -5.33 21.85
N TRP A 277 20.59 -5.47 20.52
CA TRP A 277 19.34 -5.17 19.80
C TRP A 277 18.28 -6.27 19.94
N GLN A 278 18.69 -7.45 20.41
CA GLN A 278 17.80 -8.57 20.68
C GLN A 278 17.04 -9.13 19.47
N PHE A 279 17.59 -9.01 18.26
CA PHE A 279 17.00 -9.62 17.07
C PHE A 279 17.42 -11.08 16.92
N ARG A 280 17.10 -11.89 17.93
CA ARG A 280 17.38 -13.33 18.01
C ARG A 280 16.10 -14.12 18.23
N ASP A 281 16.12 -15.40 17.97
CA ASP A 281 14.91 -16.25 17.98
C ASP A 281 14.22 -16.30 19.35
N GLU A 282 14.94 -16.13 20.45
CA GLU A 282 14.39 -16.08 21.81
C GLU A 282 13.56 -14.81 22.10
N PHE A 283 13.77 -13.74 21.36
CA PHE A 283 13.04 -12.46 21.51
C PHE A 283 11.92 -12.26 20.49
N GLN A 284 11.70 -13.24 19.60
CA GLN A 284 10.63 -13.15 18.62
C GLN A 284 9.25 -13.18 19.27
N THR A 285 8.30 -12.39 18.76
CA THR A 285 6.92 -12.40 19.25
C THR A 285 5.96 -13.12 18.30
N ILE A 286 6.28 -13.19 17.01
CA ILE A 286 5.49 -13.89 15.98
C ILE A 286 6.41 -14.58 14.95
N PRO A 287 5.92 -15.60 14.24
CA PRO A 287 6.67 -16.22 13.16
C PRO A 287 6.90 -15.25 11.97
N ILE A 288 7.94 -15.53 11.16
CA ILE A 288 8.19 -14.80 9.92
C ILE A 288 6.98 -14.95 8.99
N ARG A 289 6.52 -13.85 8.44
CA ARG A 289 5.44 -13.82 7.45
C ARG A 289 5.85 -12.98 6.26
N GLY A 290 5.34 -13.35 5.07
CA GLY A 290 5.65 -12.66 3.82
C GLY A 290 4.41 -12.22 3.07
N ALA A 291 4.61 -11.21 2.22
CA ALA A 291 3.60 -10.72 1.28
C ALA A 291 4.25 -10.23 -0.02
N ALA A 292 3.51 -10.34 -1.11
CA ALA A 292 3.88 -9.71 -2.37
C ALA A 292 3.51 -8.23 -2.38
N LEU A 293 4.29 -7.44 -3.11
CA LEU A 293 4.15 -6.00 -3.27
C LEU A 293 3.91 -5.68 -4.76
N PRO A 294 2.65 -5.57 -5.21
CA PRO A 294 2.33 -5.24 -6.59
C PRO A 294 2.53 -3.74 -6.85
N MET A 295 3.53 -3.39 -7.66
CA MET A 295 4.04 -2.02 -7.80
C MET A 295 3.71 -1.39 -9.15
N GLY A 296 3.67 -0.05 -9.19
CA GLY A 296 3.74 0.75 -10.40
C GLY A 296 2.65 0.45 -11.43
N PHE A 297 1.42 0.28 -10.98
CA PHE A 297 0.25 -0.11 -11.77
C PHE A 297 0.37 -1.53 -12.36
N ASN A 298 0.77 -2.45 -11.53
CA ASN A 298 0.93 -3.87 -11.88
C ASN A 298 -0.36 -4.54 -12.35
N ARG A 299 -1.54 -3.95 -12.12
CA ARG A 299 -2.84 -4.45 -12.56
C ARG A 299 -3.69 -3.33 -13.16
N GLN A 300 -4.21 -3.56 -14.35
CA GLN A 300 -5.07 -2.64 -15.09
C GLN A 300 -6.15 -3.45 -15.87
N PRO A 301 -7.28 -2.82 -16.28
CA PRO A 301 -7.64 -1.41 -16.05
C PRO A 301 -8.08 -1.14 -14.60
N HIS A 302 -7.86 0.09 -14.10
CA HIS A 302 -8.29 0.49 -12.76
C HIS A 302 -9.80 0.73 -12.64
N TYR A 303 -10.49 0.83 -13.75
CA TYR A 303 -11.95 0.90 -13.84
C TYR A 303 -12.46 0.04 -14.98
N THR A 304 -13.46 -0.76 -14.72
CA THR A 304 -14.25 -1.48 -15.73
C THR A 304 -15.70 -1.50 -15.30
N ARG A 305 -16.59 -1.06 -16.15
CA ARG A 305 -18.07 -1.08 -16.04
C ARG A 305 -18.62 -1.46 -14.65
N GLY A 306 -18.58 -0.53 -13.70
CA GLY A 306 -19.09 -0.73 -12.33
C GLY A 306 -18.12 -1.32 -11.31
N LEU A 307 -16.84 -1.52 -11.65
CA LEU A 307 -15.79 -1.94 -10.73
C LEU A 307 -14.59 -1.01 -10.80
N MET A 308 -14.09 -0.54 -9.66
CA MET A 308 -12.81 0.16 -9.50
C MET A 308 -11.82 -0.72 -8.73
N LEU A 309 -10.55 -0.71 -9.12
CA LEU A 309 -9.45 -1.37 -8.38
C LEU A 309 -8.67 -0.34 -7.59
N LEU A 310 -8.48 -0.56 -6.28
CA LEU A 310 -7.84 0.36 -5.34
C LEU A 310 -6.66 -0.30 -4.61
N GLY A 311 -5.66 0.50 -4.27
CA GLY A 311 -4.50 0.04 -3.53
C GLY A 311 -3.77 -1.14 -4.20
N ASP A 312 -3.39 -2.15 -3.43
CA ASP A 312 -2.68 -3.34 -3.94
C ASP A 312 -3.50 -4.12 -4.98
N ALA A 313 -4.83 -4.09 -4.91
CA ALA A 313 -5.68 -4.74 -5.91
C ALA A 313 -5.51 -4.10 -7.31
N GLY A 314 -5.18 -2.81 -7.37
CA GLY A 314 -4.80 -2.07 -8.58
C GLY A 314 -3.29 -2.00 -8.84
N GLY A 315 -2.47 -2.66 -8.01
CA GLY A 315 -1.01 -2.64 -8.14
C GLY A 315 -0.38 -1.28 -7.85
N MET A 316 -0.86 -0.59 -6.81
CA MET A 316 -0.53 0.83 -6.55
C MET A 316 0.60 1.03 -5.54
N VAL A 317 1.36 0.00 -5.18
CA VAL A 317 2.54 0.16 -4.33
C VAL A 317 3.57 1.03 -5.05
N ASN A 318 4.18 1.96 -4.31
CA ASN A 318 5.24 2.83 -4.81
C ASN A 318 6.44 2.00 -5.29
N PRO A 319 6.82 2.08 -6.56
CA PRO A 319 7.93 1.29 -7.10
C PRO A 319 9.32 1.72 -6.60
N PHE A 320 9.46 2.92 -6.04
CA PHE A 320 10.75 3.39 -5.53
C PHE A 320 11.14 2.77 -4.19
N ASN A 321 10.20 2.69 -3.25
CA ASN A 321 10.48 2.31 -1.86
C ASN A 321 9.58 1.19 -1.30
N GLY A 322 8.60 0.70 -2.06
CA GLY A 322 7.70 -0.35 -1.61
C GLY A 322 6.58 0.12 -0.66
N GLU A 323 6.42 1.43 -0.45
CA GLU A 323 5.37 1.99 0.38
C GLU A 323 4.00 1.82 -0.30
N GLY A 324 3.02 1.25 0.40
CA GLY A 324 1.69 0.97 -0.14
C GLY A 324 0.55 1.73 0.54
N ILE A 325 0.67 2.01 1.85
CA ILE A 325 -0.44 2.56 2.66
C ILE A 325 -0.91 3.94 2.15
N PRO A 326 -0.04 4.95 1.93
CA PRO A 326 -0.49 6.25 1.44
C PRO A 326 -1.22 6.15 0.10
N TYR A 327 -0.66 5.41 -0.84
CA TYR A 327 -1.23 5.24 -2.18
C TYR A 327 -2.55 4.45 -2.16
N ALA A 328 -2.69 3.52 -1.23
CA ALA A 328 -3.96 2.83 -1.00
C ALA A 328 -5.02 3.81 -0.47
N MET A 329 -4.69 4.64 0.51
CA MET A 329 -5.59 5.65 1.08
C MET A 329 -5.96 6.72 0.04
N GLU A 330 -4.99 7.27 -0.69
CA GLU A 330 -5.21 8.25 -1.75
C GLU A 330 -6.09 7.69 -2.88
N SER A 331 -5.86 6.45 -3.29
CA SER A 331 -6.73 5.79 -4.28
C SER A 331 -8.16 5.65 -3.77
N GLY A 332 -8.33 5.42 -2.46
CA GLY A 332 -9.62 5.42 -1.77
C GLY A 332 -10.32 6.78 -1.84
N ALA A 333 -9.58 7.85 -1.57
CA ALA A 333 -10.09 9.22 -1.65
C ALA A 333 -10.51 9.59 -3.09
N PHE A 334 -9.67 9.32 -4.10
CA PHE A 334 -10.00 9.57 -5.50
C PHE A 334 -11.21 8.76 -5.97
N ALA A 335 -11.29 7.48 -5.59
CA ALA A 335 -12.42 6.64 -5.95
C ALA A 335 -13.72 7.16 -5.32
N ALA A 336 -13.68 7.59 -4.06
CA ALA A 336 -14.84 8.13 -3.35
C ALA A 336 -15.31 9.46 -3.96
N GLU A 337 -14.39 10.37 -4.30
CA GLU A 337 -14.73 11.63 -4.95
C GLU A 337 -15.43 11.39 -6.31
N VAL A 338 -14.82 10.55 -7.14
CA VAL A 338 -15.39 10.22 -8.45
C VAL A 338 -16.73 9.49 -8.32
N ALA A 339 -16.85 8.56 -7.36
CA ALA A 339 -18.08 7.82 -7.12
C ALA A 339 -19.22 8.72 -6.64
N ALA A 340 -18.96 9.63 -5.69
CA ALA A 340 -19.95 10.57 -5.19
C ALA A 340 -20.49 11.45 -6.33
N GLN A 341 -19.60 12.01 -7.16
CA GLN A 341 -20.00 12.82 -8.31
C GLN A 341 -20.78 12.01 -9.35
N ALA A 342 -20.44 10.73 -9.56
CA ALA A 342 -21.06 9.88 -10.57
C ALA A 342 -22.43 9.36 -10.13
N LEU A 343 -22.60 8.94 -8.89
CA LEU A 343 -23.82 8.32 -8.41
C LEU A 343 -25.00 9.31 -8.29
N HIS A 344 -24.71 10.59 -8.10
CA HIS A 344 -25.73 11.66 -8.16
C HIS A 344 -26.21 11.96 -9.61
N ARG A 345 -25.52 11.42 -10.63
CA ARG A 345 -25.94 11.62 -12.03
C ARG A 345 -26.96 10.59 -12.49
N GLN A 346 -27.63 10.90 -13.60
CA GLN A 346 -28.51 9.95 -14.28
C GLN A 346 -27.75 8.69 -14.70
N PRO A 347 -28.37 7.48 -14.66
CA PRO A 347 -27.68 6.22 -14.93
C PRO A 347 -26.88 6.16 -16.24
N ASN A 348 -27.37 6.81 -17.31
CA ASN A 348 -26.71 6.89 -18.60
C ASN A 348 -25.43 7.74 -18.62
N GLN A 349 -25.24 8.61 -17.62
CA GLN A 349 -24.07 9.48 -17.50
C GLN A 349 -23.04 8.92 -16.50
N ARG A 350 -23.41 7.95 -15.66
CA ARG A 350 -22.56 7.40 -14.59
C ARG A 350 -21.27 6.79 -15.12
N GLU A 351 -21.33 5.99 -16.19
CA GLU A 351 -20.15 5.33 -16.77
C GLU A 351 -19.08 6.34 -17.20
N ARG A 352 -19.51 7.41 -17.88
CA ARG A 352 -18.60 8.48 -18.30
C ARG A 352 -17.96 9.18 -17.11
N ALA A 353 -18.72 9.42 -16.04
CA ALA A 353 -18.20 10.04 -14.82
C ALA A 353 -17.23 9.11 -14.10
N LEU A 354 -17.57 7.82 -13.91
CA LEU A 354 -16.73 6.83 -13.26
C LEU A 354 -15.39 6.61 -13.99
N SER A 355 -15.36 6.79 -15.33
CA SER A 355 -14.12 6.72 -16.11
C SER A 355 -13.12 7.83 -15.82
N ALA A 356 -13.47 8.81 -14.98
CA ALA A 356 -12.54 9.83 -14.47
C ALA A 356 -11.51 9.24 -13.47
N TYR A 357 -11.87 8.15 -12.75
CA TYR A 357 -10.98 7.54 -11.76
C TYR A 357 -9.61 7.11 -12.32
N PRO A 358 -9.51 6.27 -13.37
CA PRO A 358 -8.21 5.92 -13.94
C PRO A 358 -7.45 7.12 -14.52
N LYS A 359 -8.16 8.18 -14.94
CA LYS A 359 -7.52 9.41 -15.41
C LYS A 359 -6.87 10.17 -14.25
N ALA A 360 -7.56 10.29 -13.11
CA ALA A 360 -7.02 10.91 -11.91
C ALA A 360 -5.75 10.17 -11.42
N LEU A 361 -5.80 8.83 -11.33
CA LEU A 361 -4.64 8.03 -10.97
C LEU A 361 -3.47 8.21 -11.94
N LYS A 362 -3.75 8.21 -13.24
CA LYS A 362 -2.72 8.41 -14.27
C LYS A 362 -2.11 9.80 -14.21
N GLN A 363 -2.92 10.81 -13.95
CA GLN A 363 -2.47 12.20 -13.80
C GLN A 363 -1.59 12.37 -12.57
N GLU A 364 -1.97 11.76 -11.45
CA GLU A 364 -1.23 11.90 -10.18
C GLU A 364 0.05 11.06 -10.17
N TYR A 365 -0.03 9.79 -10.59
CA TYR A 365 1.09 8.86 -10.41
C TYR A 365 1.77 8.42 -11.69
N GLY A 366 1.17 8.63 -12.86
CA GLY A 366 1.62 8.00 -14.11
C GLY A 366 3.09 8.26 -14.43
N GLY A 367 3.52 9.52 -14.40
CA GLY A 367 4.91 9.91 -14.62
C GLY A 367 5.84 9.44 -13.51
N TYR A 368 5.42 9.64 -12.26
CA TYR A 368 6.18 9.22 -11.08
C TYR A 368 6.43 7.70 -11.08
N TYR A 369 5.41 6.89 -11.35
CA TYR A 369 5.57 5.43 -11.42
C TYR A 369 6.41 4.99 -12.63
N THR A 370 6.43 5.76 -13.71
CA THR A 370 7.35 5.50 -14.82
C THR A 370 8.80 5.70 -14.41
N LEU A 371 9.11 6.81 -13.71
CA LEU A 371 10.43 7.02 -13.14
C LEU A 371 10.81 5.92 -12.14
N GLY A 372 9.89 5.52 -11.28
CA GLY A 372 10.12 4.42 -10.34
C GLY A 372 10.43 3.09 -11.02
N ARG A 373 9.76 2.77 -12.14
CA ARG A 373 10.09 1.57 -12.93
C ARG A 373 11.50 1.62 -13.54
N ILE A 374 11.94 2.80 -14.00
CA ILE A 374 13.30 2.99 -14.47
C ILE A 374 14.29 2.80 -13.31
N PHE A 375 14.00 3.41 -12.17
CA PHE A 375 14.81 3.28 -10.97
C PHE A 375 14.97 1.81 -10.53
N VAL A 376 13.86 1.05 -10.45
CA VAL A 376 13.89 -0.38 -10.09
C VAL A 376 14.78 -1.20 -11.02
N LYS A 377 14.77 -0.91 -12.31
CA LYS A 377 15.66 -1.57 -13.29
C LYS A 377 17.13 -1.22 -13.03
N LEU A 378 17.43 0.03 -12.69
CA LEU A 378 18.79 0.48 -12.41
C LEU A 378 19.34 -0.17 -11.14
N ILE A 379 18.59 -0.15 -10.03
CA ILE A 379 19.03 -0.75 -8.77
C ILE A 379 19.02 -2.29 -8.79
N GLY A 380 18.34 -2.88 -9.77
CA GLY A 380 18.43 -4.32 -10.05
C GLY A 380 19.84 -4.76 -10.46
N ASN A 381 20.70 -3.84 -10.92
CA ASN A 381 22.10 -4.10 -11.23
C ASN A 381 22.96 -3.92 -9.96
N PRO A 382 23.64 -4.99 -9.47
CA PRO A 382 24.48 -4.92 -8.27
C PRO A 382 25.61 -3.89 -8.33
N GLU A 383 26.20 -3.63 -9.51
CA GLU A 383 27.26 -2.64 -9.68
C GLU A 383 26.71 -1.20 -9.50
N VAL A 384 25.49 -0.93 -10.03
CA VAL A 384 24.82 0.35 -9.82
C VAL A 384 24.53 0.56 -8.33
N MET A 385 24.01 -0.47 -7.65
CA MET A 385 23.78 -0.42 -6.21
C MET A 385 25.05 -0.12 -5.43
N ARG A 386 26.16 -0.80 -5.76
CA ARG A 386 27.47 -0.58 -5.13
C ARG A 386 27.99 0.85 -5.36
N LEU A 387 27.81 1.40 -6.56
CA LEU A 387 28.17 2.78 -6.86
C LEU A 387 27.31 3.78 -6.07
N CYS A 388 26.01 3.54 -5.98
CA CYS A 388 25.07 4.37 -5.21
C CYS A 388 25.42 4.38 -3.71
N THR A 389 25.69 3.23 -3.11
CA THR A 389 26.06 3.15 -1.69
C THR A 389 27.43 3.79 -1.44
N LYS A 390 28.43 3.48 -2.27
CA LYS A 390 29.81 3.98 -2.08
C LYS A 390 29.95 5.49 -2.30
N TYR A 391 29.33 6.03 -3.33
CA TYR A 391 29.51 7.42 -3.74
C TYR A 391 28.31 8.33 -3.48
N GLY A 392 27.11 7.77 -3.45
CA GLY A 392 25.87 8.51 -3.21
C GLY A 392 25.64 8.77 -1.72
N LEU A 393 25.69 7.71 -0.93
CA LEU A 393 25.34 7.75 0.49
C LEU A 393 26.15 8.79 1.30
N PRO A 394 27.48 8.99 1.08
CA PRO A 394 28.23 10.02 1.80
C PRO A 394 27.85 11.47 1.43
N ARG A 395 27.03 11.69 0.40
CA ARG A 395 26.66 13.03 -0.06
C ARG A 395 25.27 13.42 0.45
N THR A 396 25.19 14.08 1.57
CA THR A 396 23.93 14.45 2.25
C THR A 396 22.95 15.18 1.34
N THR A 397 23.41 16.14 0.51
CA THR A 397 22.53 16.87 -0.42
C THR A 397 21.90 15.95 -1.46
N LEU A 398 22.66 15.01 -2.03
CA LEU A 398 22.15 14.01 -2.95
C LEU A 398 21.16 13.09 -2.26
N MET A 399 21.43 12.69 -1.01
CA MET A 399 20.55 11.82 -0.25
C MET A 399 19.26 12.51 0.18
N LYS A 400 19.28 13.82 0.48
CA LYS A 400 18.06 14.62 0.68
C LYS A 400 17.20 14.66 -0.59
N PHE A 401 17.81 14.86 -1.76
CA PHE A 401 17.10 14.78 -3.04
C PHE A 401 16.51 13.38 -3.26
N THR A 402 17.29 12.34 -3.00
CA THR A 402 16.87 10.94 -3.12
C THR A 402 15.70 10.65 -2.17
N LEU A 403 15.75 11.09 -0.92
CA LEU A 403 14.65 10.93 0.05
C LEU A 403 13.35 11.55 -0.47
N LYS A 404 13.41 12.82 -0.93
CA LYS A 404 12.24 13.50 -1.51
C LYS A 404 11.66 12.75 -2.71
N LEU A 405 12.53 12.26 -3.60
CA LEU A 405 12.13 11.47 -4.77
C LEU A 405 11.51 10.13 -4.37
N LEU A 406 12.17 9.33 -3.52
CA LEU A 406 11.70 7.99 -3.16
C LEU A 406 10.41 8.00 -2.35
N ALA A 407 10.25 8.97 -1.45
CA ALA A 407 9.05 9.12 -0.63
C ALA A 407 7.95 9.97 -1.31
N ASN A 408 8.19 10.47 -2.51
CA ASN A 408 7.27 11.35 -3.23
C ASN A 408 6.83 12.56 -2.39
N LEU A 409 7.82 13.20 -1.75
CA LEU A 409 7.63 14.33 -0.85
C LEU A 409 8.14 15.62 -1.52
N THR A 410 7.28 16.26 -2.29
CA THR A 410 7.57 17.53 -2.99
C THR A 410 6.40 18.49 -2.91
N ASP A 411 6.70 19.78 -2.85
CA ASP A 411 5.71 20.81 -3.04
C ASP A 411 5.48 21.09 -4.54
N PRO A 412 4.22 21.09 -5.02
CA PRO A 412 3.95 21.19 -6.45
C PRO A 412 4.08 22.61 -7.02
N ARG A 413 4.01 23.66 -6.19
CA ARG A 413 3.99 25.08 -6.63
C ARG A 413 5.15 25.90 -6.09
N ASP A 414 5.33 25.96 -4.78
CA ASP A 414 6.28 26.85 -4.09
C ASP A 414 7.51 26.11 -3.54
N GLY A 415 7.80 24.93 -4.09
CA GLY A 415 8.90 24.09 -3.65
C GLY A 415 10.29 24.63 -3.99
N ASP A 416 11.29 24.06 -3.34
CA ASP A 416 12.71 24.32 -3.57
C ASP A 416 13.20 23.85 -4.95
N VAL A 417 14.50 24.00 -5.21
CA VAL A 417 15.12 23.54 -6.48
C VAL A 417 14.96 22.04 -6.69
N MET A 418 15.04 21.25 -5.60
CA MET A 418 14.89 19.79 -5.68
C MET A 418 13.44 19.40 -6.07
N ASP A 419 12.46 20.08 -5.49
CA ASP A 419 11.04 19.89 -5.83
C ASP A 419 10.78 20.20 -7.30
N LYS A 420 11.32 21.31 -7.80
CA LYS A 420 11.16 21.72 -9.21
C LYS A 420 11.78 20.68 -10.16
N ILE A 421 12.94 20.13 -9.82
CA ILE A 421 13.59 19.08 -10.62
C ILE A 421 12.76 17.80 -10.59
N ILE A 422 12.34 17.31 -9.42
CA ILE A 422 11.56 16.07 -9.27
C ILE A 422 10.23 16.20 -10.00
N ASN A 423 9.51 17.30 -9.80
CA ASN A 423 8.23 17.57 -10.44
C ASN A 423 8.38 17.72 -11.97
N GLY A 424 9.48 18.32 -12.44
CA GLY A 424 9.82 18.42 -13.85
C GLY A 424 10.06 17.06 -14.49
N LEU A 425 10.91 16.22 -13.87
CA LEU A 425 11.15 14.84 -14.31
C LEU A 425 9.87 14.01 -14.36
N THR A 426 9.02 14.14 -13.34
CA THR A 426 7.72 13.44 -13.26
C THR A 426 6.78 13.85 -14.40
N LYS A 427 6.73 15.14 -14.74
CA LYS A 427 5.90 15.66 -15.84
C LYS A 427 6.40 15.25 -17.22
N LEU A 428 7.71 15.14 -17.40
CA LEU A 428 8.34 14.75 -18.68
C LEU A 428 8.27 13.23 -18.92
N ALA A 429 8.17 12.43 -17.86
CA ALA A 429 8.05 10.98 -17.98
C ALA A 429 6.69 10.59 -18.60
N PRO A 430 6.67 9.64 -19.57
CA PRO A 430 5.42 9.15 -20.12
C PRO A 430 4.53 8.57 -19.02
N ALA A 431 3.28 8.98 -18.94
CA ALA A 431 2.39 8.50 -17.90
C ALA A 431 2.08 7.00 -18.05
N ALA A 432 2.22 6.23 -16.95
CA ALA A 432 2.08 4.77 -16.88
C ALA A 432 0.69 4.25 -17.27
#